data_a4f03c6c6b661fefa37194a9fc90e92c
#
_entry.id   a4f03c6c6b661fefa37194a9fc90e92c
#
_cell.length_a   1.000
_cell.length_b   1.000
_cell.length_c   1.000
_cell.angle_alpha   90.00
_cell.angle_beta   90.00
_cell.angle_gamma   90.00
#
_symmetry.space_group_name_H-M   'P 1'
#
loop_
_entity.id
_entity.type
_entity.pdbx_description
1 polymer ?
#
loop_
_entity_poly.entity_id
_entity_poly.type
_entity_poly.pdbx_seq_one_letter_code
_entity_poly.pdbx_strand_id
1 'polypeptide(L)'
;VPEISLTPQMTERFIARFGEKVAILHSGLSNGEKYDEWRKVERGDAQVVVGARSAIFAPLKNLGVIIIDEEHEASYKQDSNPRYHAREVAILRAQYNQAALVLGSATPSLESRARAGKGVYQHLRLSQRANPLATIPEVQVIDFRDYIGQNETSNFTPPLLEAIQDRLDKKEQVVLMLNRRGYSSFVMCRECGTVDTCPNCDISL
;
A
#
# COMPACT_ATOMS: atom_id res chain seq x y z
N VAL A 1 -2.50 -7.87 -5.30
CA VAL A 1 -2.43 -6.41 -5.04
C VAL A 1 -2.94 -6.12 -3.65
N PRO A 2 -2.50 -5.02 -2.98
CA PRO A 2 -3.12 -4.55 -1.74
C PRO A 2 -4.61 -4.26 -1.97
N GLU A 3 -5.45 -4.52 -0.97
CA GLU A 3 -6.90 -4.34 -1.12
C GLU A 3 -7.27 -2.89 -1.48
N ILE A 4 -6.54 -1.92 -0.93
CA ILE A 4 -6.70 -0.49 -1.23
C ILE A 4 -6.38 -0.15 -2.70
N SER A 5 -5.51 -0.92 -3.35
CA SER A 5 -5.12 -0.74 -4.75
C SER A 5 -6.04 -1.46 -5.73
N LEU A 6 -6.94 -2.32 -5.23
CA LEU A 6 -7.88 -3.07 -6.06
C LEU A 6 -9.09 -2.19 -6.41
N THR A 7 -8.84 -1.22 -7.28
CA THR A 7 -9.87 -0.28 -7.74
C THR A 7 -10.62 -0.83 -8.96
N PRO A 8 -11.85 -0.38 -9.23
CA PRO A 8 -12.56 -0.72 -10.46
C PRO A 8 -11.73 -0.45 -11.72
N GLN A 9 -11.02 0.67 -11.77
CA GLN A 9 -10.16 1.03 -12.89
C GLN A 9 -9.03 0.02 -13.12
N MET A 10 -8.46 -0.53 -12.05
CA MET A 10 -7.42 -1.55 -12.16
C MET A 10 -8.01 -2.86 -12.73
N THR A 11 -9.14 -3.31 -12.18
CA THR A 11 -9.81 -4.52 -12.66
C THR A 11 -10.25 -4.41 -14.10
N GLU A 12 -10.80 -3.26 -14.51
CA GLU A 12 -11.18 -2.97 -15.90
C GLU A 12 -9.99 -3.09 -16.87
N ARG A 13 -8.80 -2.65 -16.49
CA ARG A 13 -7.59 -2.80 -17.33
C ARG A 13 -7.23 -4.26 -17.57
N PHE A 14 -7.37 -5.12 -16.57
CA PHE A 14 -7.14 -6.56 -16.74
C PHE A 14 -8.24 -7.20 -17.59
N ILE A 15 -9.50 -6.85 -17.35
CA ILE A 15 -10.64 -7.33 -18.15
C ILE A 15 -10.51 -6.88 -19.61
N ALA A 16 -10.16 -5.63 -19.85
CA ALA A 16 -9.95 -5.11 -21.20
C ALA A 16 -8.83 -5.85 -21.96
N ARG A 17 -7.79 -6.34 -21.25
CA ARG A 17 -6.67 -7.05 -21.86
C ARG A 17 -6.91 -8.54 -22.03
N PHE A 18 -7.55 -9.20 -21.07
CA PHE A 18 -7.66 -10.66 -20.98
C PHE A 18 -9.10 -11.16 -21.12
N GLY A 19 -10.09 -10.24 -21.22
CA GLY A 19 -11.50 -10.57 -21.38
C GLY A 19 -12.06 -11.39 -20.22
N GLU A 20 -12.89 -12.36 -20.55
CA GLU A 20 -13.57 -13.25 -19.59
C GLU A 20 -12.63 -14.21 -18.86
N LYS A 21 -11.37 -14.29 -19.29
CA LYS A 21 -10.36 -15.15 -18.64
C LYS A 21 -9.81 -14.57 -17.32
N VAL A 22 -10.35 -13.45 -16.84
CA VAL A 22 -9.99 -12.82 -15.57
C VAL A 22 -11.01 -13.22 -14.50
N ALA A 23 -10.52 -13.65 -13.36
CA ALA A 23 -11.29 -13.79 -12.11
C ALA A 23 -10.85 -12.72 -11.11
N ILE A 24 -11.80 -12.17 -10.37
CA ILE A 24 -11.57 -11.12 -9.37
C ILE A 24 -11.90 -11.66 -7.99
N LEU A 25 -10.95 -11.59 -7.04
CA LEU A 25 -11.11 -12.12 -5.69
C LEU A 25 -10.75 -11.06 -4.63
N HIS A 26 -11.76 -10.53 -3.93
CA HIS A 26 -11.57 -9.58 -2.82
C HIS A 26 -12.65 -9.71 -1.74
N SER A 27 -12.44 -9.04 -0.62
CA SER A 27 -13.33 -9.11 0.57
C SER A 27 -14.73 -8.56 0.32
N GLY A 28 -14.87 -7.56 -0.56
CA GLY A 28 -16.15 -6.90 -0.88
C GLY A 28 -17.12 -7.73 -1.70
N LEU A 29 -16.70 -8.87 -2.26
CA LEU A 29 -17.61 -9.79 -2.95
C LEU A 29 -18.52 -10.51 -1.94
N SER A 30 -19.78 -10.73 -2.32
CA SER A 30 -20.67 -11.64 -1.61
C SER A 30 -20.15 -13.09 -1.64
N ASN A 31 -20.68 -13.94 -0.79
CA ASN A 31 -20.27 -15.35 -0.77
C ASN A 31 -20.60 -16.08 -2.08
N GLY A 32 -21.71 -15.72 -2.74
CA GLY A 32 -22.09 -16.26 -4.05
C GLY A 32 -21.08 -15.87 -5.13
N GLU A 33 -20.77 -14.57 -5.24
CA GLU A 33 -19.78 -14.07 -6.21
C GLU A 33 -18.39 -14.69 -5.98
N LYS A 34 -17.96 -14.81 -4.72
CA LYS A 34 -16.69 -15.50 -4.38
C LYS A 34 -16.69 -16.95 -4.84
N TYR A 35 -17.81 -17.64 -4.65
CA TYR A 35 -17.96 -19.03 -5.09
C TYR A 35 -17.90 -19.14 -6.61
N ASP A 36 -18.58 -18.26 -7.32
CA ASP A 36 -18.62 -18.29 -8.80
C ASP A 36 -17.22 -17.96 -9.38
N GLU A 37 -16.54 -16.95 -8.89
CA GLU A 37 -15.18 -16.61 -9.29
C GLU A 37 -14.18 -17.73 -8.98
N TRP A 38 -14.30 -18.37 -7.81
CA TRP A 38 -13.49 -19.52 -7.43
C TRP A 38 -13.69 -20.71 -8.38
N ARG A 39 -14.96 -21.04 -8.67
CA ARG A 39 -15.33 -22.11 -9.60
C ARG A 39 -14.84 -21.84 -11.01
N LYS A 40 -14.92 -20.61 -11.46
CA LYS A 40 -14.36 -20.17 -12.76
C LYS A 40 -12.87 -20.49 -12.86
N VAL A 41 -12.10 -20.20 -11.80
CA VAL A 41 -10.68 -20.54 -11.75
C VAL A 41 -10.45 -22.06 -11.71
N GLU A 42 -11.19 -22.78 -10.86
CA GLU A 42 -11.06 -24.24 -10.69
C GLU A 42 -11.35 -25.00 -11.99
N ARG A 43 -12.35 -24.57 -12.75
CA ARG A 43 -12.70 -25.16 -14.05
C ARG A 43 -11.65 -24.88 -15.14
N GLY A 44 -10.85 -23.81 -14.96
CA GLY A 44 -9.88 -23.36 -15.94
C GLY A 44 -10.43 -22.33 -16.93
N ASP A 45 -11.65 -21.83 -16.68
CA ASP A 45 -12.28 -20.78 -17.48
C ASP A 45 -11.55 -19.43 -17.27
N ALA A 46 -10.98 -19.20 -16.08
CA ALA A 46 -10.10 -18.08 -15.81
C ALA A 46 -8.62 -18.52 -15.79
N GLN A 47 -7.79 -17.74 -16.44
CA GLN A 47 -6.34 -17.93 -16.53
C GLN A 47 -5.55 -16.84 -15.76
N VAL A 48 -6.21 -15.75 -15.44
CA VAL A 48 -5.66 -14.62 -14.67
C VAL A 48 -6.55 -14.39 -13.44
N VAL A 49 -5.93 -14.34 -12.28
CA VAL A 49 -6.62 -14.00 -11.03
C VAL A 49 -6.06 -12.68 -10.53
N VAL A 50 -6.91 -11.71 -10.34
CA VAL A 50 -6.58 -10.42 -9.71
C VAL A 50 -7.30 -10.36 -8.38
N GLY A 51 -6.58 -10.05 -7.31
CA GLY A 51 -7.24 -10.02 -6.02
C GLY A 51 -6.37 -9.53 -4.89
N ALA A 52 -6.99 -9.40 -3.73
CA ALA A 52 -6.32 -9.06 -2.48
C ALA A 52 -5.53 -10.26 -1.92
N ARG A 53 -5.04 -10.14 -0.70
CA ARG A 53 -4.22 -11.15 -0.02
C ARG A 53 -4.70 -12.60 -0.18
N SER A 54 -6.00 -12.85 -0.05
CA SER A 54 -6.58 -14.19 -0.12
C SER A 54 -6.54 -14.81 -1.52
N ALA A 55 -6.38 -14.00 -2.58
CA ALA A 55 -6.25 -14.51 -3.95
C ALA A 55 -5.04 -15.42 -4.13
N ILE A 56 -4.07 -15.38 -3.21
CA ILE A 56 -2.92 -16.29 -3.22
C ILE A 56 -3.32 -17.77 -3.15
N PHE A 57 -4.53 -18.09 -2.68
CA PHE A 57 -5.04 -19.46 -2.60
C PHE A 57 -5.90 -19.88 -3.81
N ALA A 58 -6.10 -19.02 -4.81
CA ALA A 58 -6.91 -19.34 -5.97
C ALA A 58 -6.45 -20.65 -6.65
N PRO A 59 -7.38 -21.55 -7.06
CA PRO A 59 -7.06 -22.91 -7.49
C PRO A 59 -6.61 -22.98 -8.96
N LEU A 60 -5.61 -22.18 -9.34
CA LEU A 60 -4.99 -22.23 -10.67
C LEU A 60 -4.21 -23.54 -10.82
N LYS A 61 -4.56 -24.34 -11.84
CA LYS A 61 -3.94 -25.66 -12.12
C LYS A 61 -2.54 -25.52 -12.73
N ASN A 62 -2.35 -24.55 -13.63
CA ASN A 62 -1.11 -24.32 -14.36
C ASN A 62 -0.56 -22.93 -13.98
N LEU A 63 -0.10 -22.79 -12.75
CA LEU A 63 0.42 -21.53 -12.26
C LEU A 63 1.82 -21.26 -12.84
N GLY A 64 1.95 -20.26 -13.70
CA GLY A 64 3.21 -19.87 -14.33
C GLY A 64 3.88 -18.66 -13.70
N VAL A 65 3.10 -17.75 -13.09
CA VAL A 65 3.62 -16.54 -12.46
C VAL A 65 2.75 -16.08 -11.31
N ILE A 66 3.40 -15.61 -10.25
CA ILE A 66 2.75 -14.88 -9.15
C ILE A 66 3.36 -13.48 -9.11
N ILE A 67 2.52 -12.46 -9.08
CA ILE A 67 2.96 -11.06 -8.96
C ILE A 67 2.37 -10.49 -7.68
N ILE A 68 3.22 -10.00 -6.80
CA ILE A 68 2.83 -9.25 -5.59
C ILE A 68 3.24 -7.79 -5.83
N ASP A 69 2.26 -6.95 -6.00
CA ASP A 69 2.45 -5.50 -6.12
C ASP A 69 2.49 -4.86 -4.74
N GLU A 70 3.28 -3.80 -4.58
CA GLU A 70 3.53 -3.15 -3.29
C GLU A 70 3.85 -4.16 -2.17
N GLU A 71 4.86 -5.01 -2.41
CA GLU A 71 5.18 -6.18 -1.56
C GLU A 71 5.48 -5.82 -0.10
N HIS A 72 5.80 -4.56 0.17
CA HIS A 72 6.09 -4.03 1.50
C HIS A 72 4.84 -3.76 2.34
N GLU A 73 3.64 -3.79 1.73
CA GLU A 73 2.39 -3.46 2.41
C GLU A 73 2.05 -4.44 3.53
N ALA A 74 1.77 -3.89 4.72
CA ALA A 74 1.43 -4.68 5.90
C ALA A 74 0.13 -5.49 5.73
N SER A 75 -0.76 -5.09 4.81
CA SER A 75 -2.02 -5.78 4.52
C SER A 75 -1.85 -7.21 3.99
N TYR A 76 -0.64 -7.57 3.52
CA TYR A 76 -0.32 -8.95 3.14
C TYR A 76 -0.13 -9.90 4.32
N LYS A 77 -0.01 -9.38 5.54
CA LYS A 77 0.01 -10.16 6.76
C LYS A 77 -1.42 -10.34 7.29
N GLN A 78 -1.80 -11.57 7.59
CA GLN A 78 -3.05 -11.89 8.28
C GLN A 78 -2.77 -12.09 9.77
N ASP A 79 -3.38 -11.26 10.62
CA ASP A 79 -3.20 -11.34 12.08
C ASP A 79 -4.23 -12.28 12.76
N SER A 80 -5.39 -12.50 12.11
CA SER A 80 -6.38 -13.48 12.56
C SER A 80 -6.01 -14.91 12.11
N ASN A 81 -6.52 -15.91 12.84
CA ASN A 81 -6.30 -17.31 12.46
C ASN A 81 -7.08 -17.72 11.19
N PRO A 82 -6.46 -18.48 10.29
CA PRO A 82 -5.05 -18.89 10.29
C PRO A 82 -4.12 -17.73 9.97
N ARG A 83 -3.05 -17.54 10.76
CA ARG A 83 -2.05 -16.49 10.55
C ARG A 83 -1.11 -16.88 9.41
N TYR A 84 -0.93 -16.00 8.44
CA TYR A 84 0.01 -16.16 7.34
C TYR A 84 0.44 -14.82 6.76
N HIS A 85 1.55 -14.84 6.03
CA HIS A 85 1.97 -13.73 5.19
C HIS A 85 1.89 -14.16 3.72
N ALA A 86 1.15 -13.42 2.88
CA ALA A 86 0.92 -13.81 1.48
C ALA A 86 2.22 -13.97 0.68
N ARG A 87 3.26 -13.17 0.94
CA ARG A 87 4.58 -13.30 0.31
C ARG A 87 5.20 -14.68 0.59
N GLU A 88 5.17 -15.14 1.84
CA GLU A 88 5.74 -16.44 2.20
C GLU A 88 4.96 -17.59 1.56
N VAL A 89 3.64 -17.50 1.53
CA VAL A 89 2.80 -18.47 0.81
C VAL A 89 3.10 -18.44 -0.70
N ALA A 90 3.30 -17.24 -1.27
CA ALA A 90 3.65 -17.08 -2.68
C ALA A 90 4.99 -17.75 -3.03
N ILE A 91 6.00 -17.61 -2.17
CA ILE A 91 7.30 -18.27 -2.35
C ILE A 91 7.11 -19.79 -2.42
N LEU A 92 6.40 -20.38 -1.44
CA LEU A 92 6.14 -21.81 -1.41
C LEU A 92 5.34 -22.29 -2.62
N ARG A 93 4.29 -21.55 -3.00
CA ARG A 93 3.50 -21.89 -4.19
C ARG A 93 4.29 -21.78 -5.48
N ALA A 94 5.11 -20.74 -5.62
CA ALA A 94 5.95 -20.57 -6.79
C ALA A 94 6.97 -21.73 -6.91
N GLN A 95 7.61 -22.12 -5.82
CA GLN A 95 8.52 -23.26 -5.80
C GLN A 95 7.81 -24.56 -6.15
N TYR A 96 6.66 -24.84 -5.53
CA TYR A 96 5.88 -26.06 -5.79
C TYR A 96 5.43 -26.18 -7.24
N ASN A 97 5.02 -25.08 -7.87
CA ASN A 97 4.52 -25.05 -9.25
C ASN A 97 5.62 -24.74 -10.29
N GLN A 98 6.88 -24.57 -9.87
CA GLN A 98 7.97 -24.10 -10.76
C GLN A 98 7.61 -22.77 -11.47
N ALA A 99 6.87 -21.91 -10.81
CA ALA A 99 6.39 -20.65 -11.31
C ALA A 99 7.34 -19.51 -10.96
N ALA A 100 7.35 -18.46 -11.74
CA ALA A 100 8.06 -17.23 -11.41
C ALA A 100 7.33 -16.45 -10.31
N LEU A 101 8.09 -15.88 -9.37
CA LEU A 101 7.55 -14.93 -8.38
C LEU A 101 8.16 -13.55 -8.62
N VAL A 102 7.31 -12.55 -8.81
CA VAL A 102 7.69 -11.14 -8.97
C VAL A 102 7.18 -10.35 -7.78
N LEU A 103 8.10 -9.69 -7.08
CA LEU A 103 7.81 -8.78 -5.98
C LEU A 103 8.05 -7.35 -6.48
N GLY A 104 6.98 -6.57 -6.64
CA GLY A 104 7.01 -5.20 -7.12
C GLY A 104 6.88 -4.21 -5.97
N SER A 105 7.71 -3.17 -5.94
CA SER A 105 7.59 -2.05 -5.01
C SER A 105 8.47 -0.87 -5.43
N ALA A 106 8.00 0.34 -5.20
CA ALA A 106 8.82 1.54 -5.24
C ALA A 106 9.68 1.68 -3.97
N THR A 107 9.20 1.13 -2.85
CA THR A 107 9.82 1.17 -1.51
C THR A 107 9.89 -0.26 -0.93
N PRO A 108 10.73 -1.15 -1.48
CA PRO A 108 10.75 -2.55 -1.07
C PRO A 108 11.06 -2.72 0.43
N SER A 109 10.50 -3.78 1.03
CA SER A 109 10.77 -4.13 2.42
C SER A 109 12.27 -4.38 2.64
N LEU A 110 12.75 -4.11 3.85
CA LEU A 110 14.17 -4.31 4.19
C LEU A 110 14.60 -5.75 3.98
N GLU A 111 13.72 -6.71 4.26
CA GLU A 111 13.96 -8.14 4.05
C GLU A 111 14.15 -8.49 2.58
N SER A 112 13.25 -7.99 1.71
CA SER A 112 13.33 -8.21 0.26
C SER A 112 14.57 -7.53 -0.31
N ARG A 113 14.86 -6.32 0.13
CA ARG A 113 16.07 -5.58 -0.28
C ARG A 113 17.35 -6.29 0.15
N ALA A 114 17.41 -6.81 1.38
CA ALA A 114 18.55 -7.56 1.87
C ALA A 114 18.75 -8.89 1.10
N ARG A 115 17.67 -9.62 0.83
CA ARG A 115 17.71 -10.85 0.02
C ARG A 115 18.21 -10.57 -1.41
N ALA A 116 17.78 -9.49 -2.01
CA ALA A 116 18.27 -9.05 -3.32
C ALA A 116 19.77 -8.68 -3.27
N GLY A 117 20.21 -7.95 -2.24
CA GLY A 117 21.62 -7.61 -2.04
C GLY A 117 22.54 -8.81 -1.82
N LYS A 118 22.00 -9.90 -1.26
CA LYS A 118 22.71 -11.18 -1.07
C LYS A 118 22.63 -12.12 -2.29
N GLY A 119 21.99 -11.69 -3.37
CA GLY A 119 21.82 -12.52 -4.58
C GLY A 119 20.78 -13.65 -4.45
N VAL A 120 19.97 -13.66 -3.36
CA VAL A 120 18.88 -14.64 -3.20
C VAL A 120 17.72 -14.31 -4.14
N TYR A 121 17.49 -13.02 -4.37
CA TYR A 121 16.53 -12.54 -5.37
C TYR A 121 17.26 -11.84 -6.52
N GLN A 122 16.80 -12.02 -7.74
CA GLN A 122 17.25 -11.20 -8.86
C GLN A 122 16.66 -9.79 -8.69
N HIS A 123 17.54 -8.78 -8.63
CA HIS A 123 17.10 -7.40 -8.51
C HIS A 123 16.92 -6.78 -9.90
N LEU A 124 15.67 -6.43 -10.22
CA LEU A 124 15.31 -5.68 -11.42
C LEU A 124 14.96 -4.26 -11.02
N ARG A 125 15.51 -3.27 -11.75
CA ARG A 125 15.27 -1.85 -11.48
C ARG A 125 14.68 -1.15 -12.69
N LEU A 126 13.51 -0.53 -12.49
CA LEU A 126 12.91 0.40 -13.44
C LEU A 126 13.42 1.80 -13.12
N SER A 127 14.40 2.28 -13.88
CA SER A 127 15.06 3.57 -13.62
C SER A 127 14.42 4.76 -14.32
N GLN A 128 13.57 4.50 -15.31
CA GLN A 128 12.88 5.53 -16.08
C GLN A 128 11.44 5.66 -15.65
N ARG A 129 10.94 6.89 -15.55
CA ARG A 129 9.52 7.15 -15.30
C ARG A 129 8.69 6.83 -16.54
N ALA A 130 7.47 6.31 -16.34
CA ALA A 130 6.52 6.08 -17.43
C ALA A 130 6.17 7.38 -18.18
N ASN A 131 6.09 8.50 -17.45
CA ASN A 131 5.99 9.82 -18.05
C ASN A 131 7.36 10.55 -17.92
N PRO A 132 8.10 10.74 -19.02
CA PRO A 132 9.40 11.41 -18.98
C PRO A 132 9.36 12.88 -18.50
N LEU A 133 8.19 13.52 -18.60
CA LEU A 133 7.97 14.90 -18.15
C LEU A 133 7.69 14.99 -16.64
N ALA A 134 7.47 13.88 -15.96
CA ALA A 134 7.20 13.88 -14.53
C ALA A 134 8.50 14.12 -13.75
N THR A 135 8.52 15.21 -12.98
CA THR A 135 9.60 15.55 -12.06
C THR A 135 9.27 15.13 -10.63
N ILE A 136 10.30 14.98 -9.81
CA ILE A 136 10.10 14.83 -8.35
C ILE A 136 9.78 16.23 -7.81
N PRO A 137 8.69 16.37 -7.00
CA PRO A 137 8.39 17.65 -6.36
C PRO A 137 9.50 18.02 -5.38
N GLU A 138 9.70 19.33 -5.21
CA GLU A 138 10.54 19.84 -4.14
C GLU A 138 9.87 19.55 -2.78
N VAL A 139 10.65 19.04 -1.84
CA VAL A 139 10.18 18.72 -0.49
C VAL A 139 10.82 19.68 0.49
N GLN A 140 9.99 20.43 1.22
CA GLN A 140 10.43 21.29 2.31
C GLN A 140 10.00 20.67 3.64
N VAL A 141 10.96 20.51 4.55
CA VAL A 141 10.72 20.04 5.92
C VAL A 141 10.66 21.26 6.82
N ILE A 142 9.52 21.44 7.50
CA ILE A 142 9.29 22.57 8.40
C ILE A 142 9.19 22.03 9.83
N ASP A 143 10.02 22.56 10.73
CA ASP A 143 9.92 22.23 12.15
C ASP A 143 8.77 23.01 12.77
N PHE A 144 7.79 22.30 13.31
CA PHE A 144 6.64 22.93 13.95
C PHE A 144 7.02 23.75 15.18
N ARG A 145 8.12 23.38 15.85
CA ARG A 145 8.61 24.06 17.07
C ARG A 145 9.04 25.50 16.80
N ASP A 146 9.48 25.82 15.59
CA ASP A 146 9.88 27.19 15.22
C ASP A 146 8.70 28.17 15.19
N TYR A 147 7.46 27.64 15.24
CA TYR A 147 6.22 28.42 15.13
C TYR A 147 5.33 28.28 16.36
N ILE A 148 5.82 27.65 17.44
CA ILE A 148 5.11 27.58 18.73
C ILE A 148 4.92 29.01 19.27
N GLY A 149 3.66 29.36 19.62
CA GLY A 149 3.31 30.69 20.12
C GLY A 149 2.91 31.73 19.09
N GLN A 150 3.12 31.46 17.77
CA GLN A 150 2.69 32.38 16.70
C GLN A 150 1.25 32.16 16.23
N ASN A 151 0.67 30.97 16.48
CA ASN A 151 -0.70 30.64 16.09
C ASN A 151 -1.30 29.65 17.10
N GLU A 152 -1.95 30.15 18.12
CA GLU A 152 -2.44 29.37 19.27
C GLU A 152 -3.49 28.28 18.93
N THR A 153 -4.11 28.34 17.77
CA THR A 153 -5.25 27.47 17.42
C THR A 153 -5.07 26.60 16.17
N SER A 154 -4.02 26.83 15.39
CA SER A 154 -3.85 26.12 14.10
C SER A 154 -2.97 24.86 14.25
N ASN A 155 -3.42 23.76 13.65
CA ASN A 155 -2.61 22.56 13.45
C ASN A 155 -1.66 22.68 12.24
N PHE A 156 -1.60 23.83 11.60
CA PHE A 156 -0.80 24.12 10.42
C PHE A 156 0.17 25.26 10.70
N THR A 157 1.39 25.13 10.22
CA THR A 157 2.39 26.21 10.31
C THR A 157 2.06 27.36 9.36
N PRO A 158 2.45 28.61 9.68
CA PRO A 158 2.24 29.74 8.79
C PRO A 158 2.74 29.52 7.36
N PRO A 159 3.96 29.02 7.11
CA PRO A 159 4.42 28.73 5.74
C PRO A 159 3.54 27.71 4.98
N LEU A 160 2.97 26.74 5.69
CA LEU A 160 2.05 25.79 5.07
C LEU A 160 0.73 26.48 4.66
N LEU A 161 0.19 27.33 5.53
CA LEU A 161 -1.04 28.09 5.22
C LEU A 161 -0.83 29.03 4.03
N GLU A 162 0.31 29.74 3.98
CA GLU A 162 0.68 30.58 2.84
C GLU A 162 0.80 29.79 1.54
N ALA A 163 1.46 28.62 1.58
CA ALA A 163 1.57 27.75 0.43
C ALA A 163 0.22 27.21 -0.05
N ILE A 164 -0.69 26.87 0.88
CA ILE A 164 -2.06 26.46 0.54
C ILE A 164 -2.80 27.61 -0.15
N GLN A 165 -2.73 28.81 0.44
CA GLN A 165 -3.42 29.98 -0.12
C GLN A 165 -2.91 30.32 -1.52
N ASP A 166 -1.58 30.33 -1.72
CA ASP A 166 -0.98 30.56 -3.04
C ASP A 166 -1.47 29.57 -4.12
N ARG A 167 -1.60 28.28 -3.76
CA ARG A 167 -2.13 27.29 -4.71
C ARG A 167 -3.61 27.50 -5.01
N LEU A 168 -4.41 27.82 -3.99
CA LEU A 168 -5.85 28.09 -4.18
C LEU A 168 -6.09 29.35 -5.03
N ASP A 169 -5.30 30.40 -4.83
CA ASP A 169 -5.38 31.62 -5.64
C ASP A 169 -5.06 31.36 -7.12
N LYS A 170 -4.17 30.41 -7.38
CA LYS A 170 -3.84 29.92 -8.72
C LYS A 170 -4.87 28.92 -9.27
N LYS A 171 -5.94 28.61 -8.52
CA LYS A 171 -6.96 27.59 -8.85
C LYS A 171 -6.35 26.19 -9.01
N GLU A 172 -5.27 25.91 -8.31
CA GLU A 172 -4.64 24.60 -8.22
C GLU A 172 -5.24 23.79 -7.08
N GLN A 173 -4.97 22.49 -7.06
CA GLN A 173 -5.46 21.57 -6.03
C GLN A 173 -4.42 21.37 -4.94
N VAL A 174 -4.90 21.20 -3.69
CA VAL A 174 -4.07 20.91 -2.53
C VAL A 174 -4.50 19.57 -1.95
N VAL A 175 -3.53 18.68 -1.68
CA VAL A 175 -3.77 17.42 -0.98
C VAL A 175 -3.10 17.48 0.38
N LEU A 176 -3.88 17.35 1.44
CA LEU A 176 -3.38 17.30 2.81
C LEU A 176 -3.39 15.84 3.31
N MET A 177 -2.22 15.35 3.70
CA MET A 177 -2.08 14.03 4.30
C MET A 177 -1.98 14.17 5.82
N LEU A 178 -3.05 13.81 6.51
CA LEU A 178 -3.10 13.77 7.98
C LEU A 178 -3.17 12.31 8.43
N ASN A 179 -2.04 11.76 8.88
CA ASN A 179 -1.98 10.38 9.37
C ASN A 179 -2.43 10.31 10.84
N ARG A 180 -3.64 10.81 11.12
CA ARG A 180 -4.17 10.89 12.49
C ARG A 180 -5.66 10.58 12.53
N ARG A 181 -6.04 9.57 13.30
CA ARG A 181 -7.44 9.31 13.65
C ARG A 181 -7.72 9.90 15.04
N GLY A 182 -8.77 10.72 15.17
CA GLY A 182 -9.19 11.34 16.41
C GLY A 182 -8.69 12.78 16.59
N TYR A 183 -9.20 13.46 17.63
CA TYR A 183 -8.96 14.88 17.90
C TYR A 183 -7.53 15.13 18.39
N SER A 184 -7.04 14.32 19.31
CA SER A 184 -5.65 14.36 19.79
C SER A 184 -5.20 12.97 20.25
N SER A 185 -3.93 12.63 20.03
CA SER A 185 -3.32 11.40 20.55
C SER A 185 -2.44 11.66 21.79
N PHE A 186 -2.20 12.93 22.13
CA PHE A 186 -1.43 13.35 23.29
C PHE A 186 -1.69 14.84 23.58
N VAL A 187 -1.44 15.23 24.81
CA VAL A 187 -1.44 16.64 25.23
C VAL A 187 0.01 17.14 25.23
N MET A 188 0.26 18.20 24.49
CA MET A 188 1.58 18.82 24.39
C MET A 188 1.51 20.26 24.85
N CYS A 189 2.45 20.66 25.71
CA CYS A 189 2.61 22.06 26.07
C CYS A 189 3.03 22.85 24.83
N ARG A 190 2.24 23.89 24.51
CA ARG A 190 2.50 24.74 23.34
C ARG A 190 3.67 25.69 23.51
N GLU A 191 4.09 25.91 24.74
CA GLU A 191 5.16 26.84 25.08
C GLU A 191 6.54 26.18 25.01
N CYS A 192 6.68 24.95 25.52
CA CYS A 192 7.96 24.26 25.62
C CYS A 192 8.04 22.94 24.80
N GLY A 193 6.93 22.51 24.21
CA GLY A 193 6.87 21.27 23.44
C GLY A 193 6.86 19.99 24.28
N THR A 194 6.79 20.07 25.61
CA THR A 194 6.73 18.91 26.50
C THR A 194 5.41 18.17 26.29
N VAL A 195 5.49 16.86 26.17
CA VAL A 195 4.33 15.96 26.07
C VAL A 195 4.10 15.33 27.43
N ASP A 196 2.87 15.38 27.94
CA ASP A 196 2.49 14.67 29.14
C ASP A 196 2.49 13.16 28.89
N THR A 197 3.22 12.45 29.74
CA THR A 197 3.34 10.99 29.67
C THR A 197 2.79 10.34 30.94
N CYS A 198 2.27 9.14 30.80
CA CYS A 198 1.83 8.34 31.94
C CYS A 198 3.03 8.00 32.83
N PRO A 199 3.00 8.28 34.14
CA PRO A 199 4.12 8.03 35.04
C PRO A 199 4.46 6.52 35.21
N ASN A 200 3.57 5.62 34.75
CA ASN A 200 3.71 4.19 34.93
C ASN A 200 4.17 3.45 33.67
N CYS A 201 4.02 4.02 32.47
CA CYS A 201 4.29 3.30 31.21
C CYS A 201 4.83 4.18 30.08
N ASP A 202 5.17 5.45 30.33
CA ASP A 202 5.71 6.40 29.35
C ASP A 202 4.85 6.64 28.08
N ILE A 203 3.61 6.16 28.07
CA ILE A 203 2.68 6.44 26.96
C ILE A 203 2.20 7.89 27.08
N SER A 204 2.21 8.59 25.97
CA SER A 204 1.66 9.97 25.87
C SER A 204 0.17 9.99 26.25
N LEU A 205 -0.23 10.94 27.11
CA LEU A 205 -1.60 11.13 27.58
C LEU A 205 -2.39 12.04 26.63
#